data_4484226fc4b90b3e31412f4e72358e78
#
_entry.id   4484226fc4b90b3e31412f4e72358e78
#
_cell.length_a   1.000
_cell.length_b   1.000
_cell.length_c   1.000
_cell.angle_alpha   90.00
_cell.angle_beta   90.00
_cell.angle_gamma   90.00
#
_symmetry.space_group_name_H-M   'P 1'
#
loop_
_entity.id
_entity.type
_entity.pdbx_description
1 polymer ?
#
loop_
_entity_poly.entity_id
_entity_poly.type
_entity_poly.pdbx_seq_one_letter_code
_entity_poly.pdbx_strand_id
1 'polypeptide(L)'
;LCEEADRRGVGGLWFTEHHLFDDGYLPQPLTFAAAVAARTRHARIGTSVVLPALHHPVDLAEQAALVDLISGGRLELGLGAGYRRPEYALFGAEFGRRFHHTERNIAEILRLWREGEITPGPIQDPPSVWGGFYGPRGARIAGRLGLGLLHISRTIHEHYLQGLAEGGHRPETARVSDLLPIILSRDPEAAWRRVGPHLLHQVNSYRQGALQGSGQAGPLPLTLEDLRDPNAEDTRGLLDILTPEDAAVRIKELTDGLPVRHLIFWASIAGMPDDLVAENIELITEKLPPLLEPAPR
;
A
#
# COMPACT_ATOMS: atom_id res chain seq x y z
N LEU A 1 -4.07 -10.93 14.90
CA LEU A 1 -4.23 -10.97 13.45
C LEU A 1 -2.89 -11.17 12.73
N CYS A 2 -1.89 -10.27 12.90
CA CYS A 2 -0.59 -10.36 12.20
C CYS A 2 0.17 -11.66 12.49
N GLU A 3 0.23 -12.11 13.75
CA GLU A 3 0.87 -13.39 14.12
C GLU A 3 0.16 -14.60 13.51
N GLU A 4 -1.17 -14.55 13.41
CA GLU A 4 -1.95 -15.62 12.77
C GLU A 4 -1.69 -15.66 11.26
N ALA A 5 -1.66 -14.50 10.60
CA ALA A 5 -1.35 -14.40 9.19
C ALA A 5 0.09 -14.89 8.88
N ASP A 6 1.07 -14.53 9.72
CA ASP A 6 2.45 -15.03 9.61
C ASP A 6 2.52 -16.56 9.75
N ARG A 7 1.80 -17.14 10.73
CA ARG A 7 1.73 -18.60 10.92
C ARG A 7 1.06 -19.34 9.75
N ARG A 8 0.13 -18.66 9.04
CA ARG A 8 -0.51 -19.19 7.82
C ARG A 8 0.32 -19.00 6.57
N GLY A 9 1.51 -18.39 6.67
CA GLY A 9 2.44 -18.24 5.57
C GLY A 9 2.14 -17.08 4.62
N VAL A 10 1.48 -16.01 5.12
CA VAL A 10 1.33 -14.79 4.31
C VAL A 10 2.69 -14.23 3.93
N GLY A 11 2.85 -13.79 2.67
CA GLY A 11 4.12 -13.26 2.17
C GLY A 11 4.55 -11.93 2.80
N GLY A 12 3.61 -11.11 3.25
CA GLY A 12 3.91 -9.81 3.87
C GLY A 12 2.71 -9.18 4.58
N LEU A 13 3.02 -8.28 5.50
CA LEU A 13 2.08 -7.51 6.31
C LEU A 13 2.35 -6.02 6.05
N TRP A 14 1.36 -5.30 5.56
CA TRP A 14 1.51 -3.93 5.09
C TRP A 14 0.65 -2.97 5.88
N PHE A 15 1.18 -1.78 6.22
CA PHE A 15 0.55 -0.79 7.07
C PHE A 15 0.52 0.58 6.38
N THR A 16 -0.55 1.34 6.60
CA THR A 16 -0.74 2.68 6.04
C THR A 16 -0.48 3.76 7.08
N GLU A 17 -0.17 4.99 6.66
CA GLU A 17 -0.12 6.17 7.51
C GLU A 17 -1.30 7.08 7.22
N HIS A 18 -2.12 7.30 8.23
CA HIS A 18 -3.22 8.26 8.16
C HIS A 18 -3.41 8.99 9.49
N HIS A 19 -3.66 10.29 9.41
CA HIS A 19 -3.91 11.14 10.57
C HIS A 19 -5.30 11.75 10.52
N LEU A 20 -5.85 12.12 11.68
CA LEU A 20 -7.12 12.85 11.80
C LEU A 20 -8.32 12.10 11.18
N PHE A 21 -8.33 10.77 11.27
CA PHE A 21 -9.53 9.97 11.02
C PHE A 21 -10.24 9.68 12.34
N ASP A 22 -11.56 9.86 12.39
CA ASP A 22 -12.37 9.72 13.59
C ASP A 22 -12.44 8.27 14.11
N ASP A 23 -12.20 7.30 13.24
CA ASP A 23 -12.19 5.86 13.56
C ASP A 23 -10.84 5.33 14.05
N GLY A 24 -9.86 6.21 14.30
CA GLY A 24 -8.58 5.83 14.88
C GLY A 24 -7.64 5.10 13.89
N TYR A 25 -7.66 5.47 12.63
CA TYR A 25 -6.72 4.97 11.61
C TYR A 25 -5.26 5.10 12.08
N LEU A 26 -4.39 4.16 11.65
CA LEU A 26 -3.01 4.03 12.12
C LEU A 26 -2.14 5.26 11.76
N PRO A 27 -1.71 6.08 12.75
CA PRO A 27 -0.94 7.29 12.46
C PRO A 27 0.57 7.08 12.41
N GLN A 28 1.09 5.96 12.95
CA GLN A 28 2.54 5.69 13.08
C GLN A 28 2.86 4.27 12.62
N PRO A 29 2.91 4.02 11.30
CA PRO A 29 3.06 2.67 10.76
C PRO A 29 4.41 2.03 11.11
N LEU A 30 5.53 2.77 11.19
CA LEU A 30 6.84 2.20 11.53
C LEU A 30 6.91 1.76 13.00
N THR A 31 6.30 2.51 13.92
CA THR A 31 6.18 2.09 15.34
C THR A 31 5.40 0.78 15.45
N PHE A 32 4.28 0.67 14.73
CA PHE A 32 3.49 -0.56 14.70
C PHE A 32 4.23 -1.70 14.00
N ALA A 33 4.89 -1.41 12.88
CA ALA A 33 5.71 -2.35 12.13
C ALA A 33 6.83 -2.97 12.99
N ALA A 34 7.50 -2.18 13.84
CA ALA A 34 8.50 -2.68 14.78
C ALA A 34 7.90 -3.70 15.76
N ALA A 35 6.72 -3.40 16.31
CA ALA A 35 6.03 -4.34 17.21
C ALA A 35 5.61 -5.63 16.51
N VAL A 36 5.12 -5.54 15.28
CA VAL A 36 4.76 -6.71 14.46
C VAL A 36 6.00 -7.51 14.05
N ALA A 37 7.08 -6.83 13.66
CA ALA A 37 8.36 -7.46 13.31
C ALA A 37 8.92 -8.33 14.45
N ALA A 38 8.83 -7.83 15.69
CA ALA A 38 9.27 -8.55 16.89
C ALA A 38 8.42 -9.80 17.21
N ARG A 39 7.18 -9.87 16.71
CA ARG A 39 6.21 -10.95 16.98
C ARG A 39 6.03 -11.91 15.81
N THR A 40 6.60 -11.61 14.66
CA THR A 40 6.51 -12.42 13.43
C THR A 40 7.89 -12.93 13.02
N ARG A 41 7.94 -13.98 12.20
CA ARG A 41 9.22 -14.60 11.82
C ARG A 41 9.46 -14.65 10.31
N HIS A 42 8.42 -14.75 9.51
CA HIS A 42 8.52 -15.10 8.08
C HIS A 42 8.00 -13.96 7.17
N ALA A 43 6.85 -13.38 7.50
CA ALA A 43 6.22 -12.34 6.69
C ALA A 43 7.13 -11.11 6.55
N ARG A 44 7.23 -10.56 5.35
CA ARG A 44 7.81 -9.26 5.14
C ARG A 44 6.97 -8.18 5.81
N ILE A 45 7.60 -7.11 6.22
CA ILE A 45 6.96 -6.01 6.98
C ILE A 45 6.97 -4.78 6.10
N GLY A 46 5.81 -4.43 5.57
CA GLY A 46 5.67 -3.35 4.59
C GLY A 46 4.94 -2.12 5.08
N THR A 47 5.19 -1.00 4.42
CA THR A 47 4.36 0.20 4.54
C THR A 47 3.75 0.56 3.18
N SER A 48 2.48 0.93 3.15
CA SER A 48 1.78 1.35 1.92
C SER A 48 0.81 2.51 2.21
N VAL A 49 1.34 3.66 2.55
CA VAL A 49 2.71 4.13 2.56
C VAL A 49 2.99 5.00 3.80
N VAL A 50 4.26 5.28 4.09
CA VAL A 50 4.68 6.40 4.96
C VAL A 50 4.76 7.68 4.14
N LEU A 51 4.53 8.83 4.74
CA LEU A 51 4.50 10.15 4.09
C LEU A 51 5.79 10.96 4.38
N PRO A 52 6.89 10.79 3.61
CA PRO A 52 8.18 11.41 3.93
C PRO A 52 8.15 12.93 4.06
N ALA A 53 7.18 13.58 3.38
CA ALA A 53 7.05 15.04 3.46
C ALA A 53 6.57 15.53 4.83
N LEU A 54 6.07 14.64 5.70
CA LEU A 54 5.64 14.95 7.07
C LEU A 54 6.74 14.66 8.12
N HIS A 55 7.84 14.03 7.72
CA HIS A 55 8.90 13.59 8.61
C HIS A 55 10.26 14.22 8.27
N HIS A 56 11.13 14.32 9.27
CA HIS A 56 12.53 14.63 9.00
C HIS A 56 13.23 13.42 8.38
N PRO A 57 14.00 13.57 7.27
CA PRO A 57 14.56 12.42 6.55
C PRO A 57 15.54 11.58 7.40
N VAL A 58 16.32 12.19 8.29
CA VAL A 58 17.23 11.46 9.21
C VAL A 58 16.42 10.58 10.15
N ASP A 59 15.40 11.16 10.81
CA ASP A 59 14.57 10.44 11.76
C ASP A 59 13.84 9.26 11.08
N LEU A 60 13.29 9.47 9.87
CA LEU A 60 12.65 8.42 9.10
C LEU A 60 13.64 7.33 8.66
N ALA A 61 14.86 7.70 8.27
CA ALA A 61 15.91 6.75 7.90
C ALA A 61 16.35 5.87 9.09
N GLU A 62 16.49 6.45 10.28
CA GLU A 62 16.82 5.72 11.51
C GLU A 62 15.67 4.78 11.94
N GLN A 63 14.43 5.26 11.95
CA GLN A 63 13.27 4.43 12.28
C GLN A 63 13.15 3.23 11.33
N ALA A 64 13.28 3.45 10.02
CA ALA A 64 13.20 2.38 9.03
C ALA A 64 14.35 1.38 9.19
N ALA A 65 15.59 1.85 9.45
CA ALA A 65 16.72 0.98 9.72
C ALA A 65 16.50 0.12 10.97
N LEU A 66 15.91 0.67 12.03
CA LEU A 66 15.58 -0.10 13.23
C LEU A 66 14.50 -1.15 12.96
N VAL A 67 13.46 -0.84 12.17
CA VAL A 67 12.46 -1.85 11.78
C VAL A 67 13.11 -2.96 10.94
N ASP A 68 14.03 -2.62 10.06
CA ASP A 68 14.77 -3.60 9.26
C ASP A 68 15.62 -4.53 10.14
N LEU A 69 16.35 -3.97 11.12
CA LEU A 69 17.10 -4.72 12.11
C LEU A 69 16.23 -5.63 12.97
N ILE A 70 15.14 -5.11 13.55
CA ILE A 70 14.21 -5.89 14.39
C ILE A 70 13.58 -7.02 13.60
N SER A 71 13.26 -6.78 12.32
CA SER A 71 12.68 -7.78 11.44
C SER A 71 13.69 -8.80 10.89
N GLY A 72 15.00 -8.55 11.03
CA GLY A 72 16.04 -9.39 10.41
C GLY A 72 16.10 -9.25 8.89
N GLY A 73 15.93 -8.03 8.36
CA GLY A 73 16.00 -7.75 6.93
C GLY A 73 14.70 -8.03 6.17
N ARG A 74 13.54 -7.96 6.83
CA ARG A 74 12.23 -8.21 6.21
C ARG A 74 11.46 -6.93 5.85
N LEU A 75 12.03 -5.74 6.05
CA LEU A 75 11.35 -4.47 5.73
C LEU A 75 11.12 -4.30 4.23
N GLU A 76 9.94 -3.80 3.87
CA GLU A 76 9.53 -3.28 2.56
C GLU A 76 9.02 -1.85 2.75
N LEU A 77 9.90 -0.86 2.62
CA LEU A 77 9.57 0.53 2.93
C LEU A 77 8.85 1.20 1.78
N GLY A 78 7.53 1.32 1.87
CA GLY A 78 6.72 2.07 0.92
C GLY A 78 6.56 3.53 1.35
N LEU A 79 6.85 4.46 0.43
CA LEU A 79 6.88 5.90 0.66
C LEU A 79 6.01 6.62 -0.38
N GLY A 80 5.24 7.62 0.02
CA GLY A 80 4.32 8.32 -0.86
C GLY A 80 4.09 9.78 -0.51
N ALA A 81 3.42 10.53 -1.42
CA ALA A 81 3.20 11.95 -1.23
C ALA A 81 1.93 12.31 -0.44
N GLY A 82 1.10 11.33 -0.10
CA GLY A 82 -0.18 11.61 0.54
C GLY A 82 -1.12 12.48 -0.31
N TYR A 83 -2.32 12.71 0.20
CA TYR A 83 -3.35 13.45 -0.54
C TYR A 83 -4.22 14.36 0.34
N ARG A 84 -4.12 14.26 1.69
CA ARG A 84 -4.97 15.01 2.62
C ARG A 84 -4.30 16.30 3.10
N ARG A 85 -4.90 17.45 2.80
CA ARG A 85 -4.40 18.78 3.23
C ARG A 85 -4.36 18.97 4.76
N PRO A 86 -5.35 18.49 5.55
CA PRO A 86 -5.31 18.62 7.00
C PRO A 86 -4.12 17.93 7.66
N GLU A 87 -3.66 16.78 7.11
CA GLU A 87 -2.46 16.09 7.61
C GLU A 87 -1.23 16.99 7.45
N TYR A 88 -1.06 17.60 6.28
CA TYR A 88 0.03 18.55 6.02
C TYR A 88 -0.03 19.78 6.93
N ALA A 89 -1.24 20.33 7.15
CA ALA A 89 -1.43 21.47 8.06
C ALA A 89 -1.09 21.11 9.51
N LEU A 90 -1.45 19.90 9.96
CA LEU A 90 -1.14 19.40 11.31
C LEU A 90 0.37 19.35 11.56
N PHE A 91 1.15 18.92 10.56
CA PHE A 91 2.61 18.81 10.63
C PHE A 91 3.36 20.08 10.21
N GLY A 92 2.65 21.17 9.86
CA GLY A 92 3.27 22.40 9.38
C GLY A 92 3.98 22.26 8.02
N ALA A 93 3.60 21.25 7.22
CA ALA A 93 4.19 20.94 5.93
C ALA A 93 3.41 21.59 4.76
N GLU A 94 4.09 21.91 3.67
CA GLU A 94 3.49 22.56 2.51
C GLU A 94 2.89 21.54 1.53
N PHE A 95 1.57 21.41 1.52
CA PHE A 95 0.85 20.47 0.64
C PHE A 95 1.11 20.69 -0.86
N GLY A 96 1.21 21.95 -1.28
CA GLY A 96 1.43 22.29 -2.71
C GLY A 96 2.76 21.75 -3.27
N ARG A 97 3.75 21.62 -2.40
CA ARG A 97 5.08 21.08 -2.74
C ARG A 97 5.31 19.64 -2.32
N ARG A 98 4.26 18.92 -1.93
CA ARG A 98 4.39 17.56 -1.36
C ARG A 98 5.22 16.60 -2.21
N PHE A 99 5.05 16.57 -3.54
CA PHE A 99 5.85 15.72 -4.42
C PHE A 99 7.34 16.07 -4.40
N HIS A 100 7.67 17.37 -4.40
CA HIS A 100 9.04 17.82 -4.31
C HIS A 100 9.68 17.45 -2.97
N HIS A 101 8.97 17.67 -1.86
CA HIS A 101 9.47 17.29 -0.53
C HIS A 101 9.60 15.78 -0.38
N THR A 102 8.64 15.00 -0.88
CA THR A 102 8.70 13.54 -0.88
C THR A 102 9.93 13.04 -1.66
N GLU A 103 10.12 13.51 -2.90
CA GLU A 103 11.26 13.12 -3.74
C GLU A 103 12.59 13.46 -3.07
N ARG A 104 12.75 14.70 -2.57
CA ARG A 104 13.94 15.14 -1.86
C ARG A 104 14.23 14.31 -0.61
N ASN A 105 13.21 14.06 0.21
CA ASN A 105 13.40 13.32 1.47
C ASN A 105 13.70 11.84 1.21
N ILE A 106 13.10 11.22 0.19
CA ILE A 106 13.46 9.85 -0.23
C ILE A 106 14.92 9.80 -0.71
N ALA A 107 15.32 10.74 -1.57
CA ALA A 107 16.70 10.80 -2.06
C ALA A 107 17.71 10.94 -0.90
N GLU A 108 17.38 11.76 0.11
CA GLU A 108 18.20 11.94 1.30
C GLU A 108 18.26 10.67 2.15
N ILE A 109 17.15 9.98 2.39
CA ILE A 109 17.14 8.70 3.11
C ILE A 109 18.03 7.67 2.41
N LEU A 110 17.92 7.53 1.09
CA LEU A 110 18.76 6.60 0.32
C LEU A 110 20.25 6.99 0.38
N ARG A 111 20.56 8.30 0.37
CA ARG A 111 21.93 8.80 0.52
C ARG A 111 22.50 8.45 1.88
N LEU A 112 21.77 8.75 2.97
CA LEU A 112 22.17 8.48 4.35
C LEU A 112 22.53 7.00 4.57
N TRP A 113 21.75 6.08 4.02
CA TRP A 113 22.03 4.65 4.11
C TRP A 113 23.26 4.26 3.28
N ARG A 114 23.33 4.70 2.02
CA ARG A 114 24.44 4.38 1.12
C ARG A 114 25.78 4.90 1.62
N GLU A 115 25.82 6.07 2.25
CA GLU A 115 27.03 6.72 2.75
C GLU A 115 27.36 6.32 4.19
N GLY A 116 26.48 5.54 4.86
CA GLY A 116 26.70 5.06 6.23
C GLY A 116 26.68 6.18 7.27
N GLU A 117 25.97 7.27 7.00
CA GLU A 117 25.92 8.43 7.91
C GLU A 117 24.99 8.21 9.12
N ILE A 118 24.14 7.17 9.10
CA ILE A 118 23.32 6.79 10.25
C ILE A 118 23.78 5.44 10.82
N THR A 119 23.72 5.32 12.15
CA THR A 119 24.06 4.08 12.86
C THR A 119 23.04 3.79 13.97
N PRO A 120 22.50 2.55 14.00
CA PRO A 120 22.77 1.46 13.05
C PRO A 120 22.13 1.71 11.69
N GLY A 121 22.77 1.23 10.62
CA GLY A 121 22.19 1.17 9.28
C GLY A 121 21.25 -0.03 9.11
N PRO A 122 20.51 -0.13 8.00
CA PRO A 122 19.67 -1.29 7.66
C PRO A 122 20.55 -2.54 7.42
N ILE A 123 19.97 -3.74 7.61
CA ILE A 123 20.65 -5.01 7.27
C ILE A 123 20.62 -5.24 5.76
N GLN A 124 19.51 -4.90 5.11
CA GLN A 124 19.37 -5.06 3.66
C GLN A 124 20.31 -4.12 2.90
N ASP A 125 21.03 -4.64 1.89
CA ASP A 125 21.90 -3.85 1.01
C ASP A 125 21.66 -4.27 -0.46
N PRO A 126 20.95 -3.46 -1.28
CA PRO A 126 20.24 -2.23 -0.90
C PRO A 126 18.93 -2.53 -0.14
N PRO A 127 18.45 -1.58 0.69
CA PRO A 127 17.15 -1.68 1.32
C PRO A 127 16.03 -1.75 0.28
N SER A 128 14.97 -2.51 0.57
CA SER A 128 13.79 -2.61 -0.30
C SER A 128 12.89 -1.39 -0.11
N VAL A 129 12.88 -0.48 -1.08
CA VAL A 129 12.09 0.76 -1.05
C VAL A 129 11.13 0.83 -2.22
N TRP A 130 9.93 1.34 -1.97
CA TRP A 130 8.81 1.44 -2.89
C TRP A 130 8.23 2.84 -2.93
N GLY A 131 7.84 3.31 -4.11
CA GLY A 131 7.12 4.56 -4.31
C GLY A 131 5.61 4.31 -4.46
N GLY A 132 4.79 4.79 -3.53
CA GLY A 132 3.33 4.71 -3.61
C GLY A 132 2.75 5.90 -4.33
N PHE A 133 2.64 5.79 -5.65
CA PHE A 133 2.18 6.86 -6.52
C PHE A 133 1.23 6.33 -7.60
N TYR A 134 0.04 6.90 -7.67
CA TYR A 134 -1.00 6.49 -8.63
C TYR A 134 -0.97 7.26 -9.96
N GLY A 135 -0.11 8.25 -10.12
CA GLY A 135 -0.08 9.10 -11.33
C GLY A 135 1.27 9.15 -12.02
N PRO A 136 1.30 9.64 -13.29
CA PRO A 136 2.51 9.67 -14.13
C PRO A 136 3.70 10.37 -13.50
N ARG A 137 3.48 11.52 -12.84
CA ARG A 137 4.53 12.29 -12.17
C ARG A 137 5.22 11.46 -11.07
N GLY A 138 4.44 10.83 -10.22
CA GLY A 138 4.97 10.03 -9.12
C GLY A 138 5.66 8.76 -9.59
N ALA A 139 5.11 8.10 -10.62
CA ALA A 139 5.74 6.94 -11.24
C ALA A 139 7.14 7.27 -11.80
N ARG A 140 7.30 8.43 -12.46
CA ARG A 140 8.62 8.91 -12.92
C ARG A 140 9.56 9.20 -11.74
N ILE A 141 9.06 9.74 -10.62
CA ILE A 141 9.86 9.93 -9.41
C ILE A 141 10.34 8.57 -8.88
N ALA A 142 9.45 7.58 -8.74
CA ALA A 142 9.82 6.25 -8.28
C ALA A 142 10.91 5.63 -9.18
N GLY A 143 10.73 5.69 -10.50
CA GLY A 143 11.72 5.20 -11.46
C GLY A 143 13.05 5.92 -11.36
N ARG A 144 13.07 7.25 -11.34
CA ARG A 144 14.29 8.06 -11.26
C ARG A 144 15.12 7.78 -10.02
N LEU A 145 14.46 7.45 -8.91
CA LEU A 145 15.11 7.07 -7.66
C LEU A 145 15.43 5.56 -7.55
N GLY A 146 15.13 4.76 -8.57
CA GLY A 146 15.38 3.31 -8.58
C GLY A 146 14.48 2.51 -7.63
N LEU A 147 13.35 3.06 -7.21
CA LEU A 147 12.39 2.41 -6.31
C LEU A 147 11.55 1.37 -7.05
N GLY A 148 10.92 0.44 -6.32
CA GLY A 148 9.74 -0.26 -6.81
C GLY A 148 8.54 0.70 -6.90
N LEU A 149 7.53 0.38 -7.72
CA LEU A 149 6.30 1.15 -7.81
C LEU A 149 5.15 0.39 -7.12
N LEU A 150 4.50 1.00 -6.13
CA LEU A 150 3.27 0.48 -5.52
C LEU A 150 2.07 0.95 -6.34
N HIS A 151 1.99 0.48 -7.58
CA HIS A 151 0.84 0.65 -8.46
C HIS A 151 0.93 -0.29 -9.66
N ILE A 152 -0.12 -1.09 -9.89
CA ILE A 152 -0.26 -2.00 -11.04
C ILE A 152 -1.15 -1.33 -12.08
N SER A 153 -0.53 -0.78 -13.12
CA SER A 153 -1.21 -0.15 -14.26
C SER A 153 -0.27 -0.12 -15.45
N ARG A 154 -0.68 -0.68 -16.60
CA ARG A 154 0.15 -0.68 -17.83
C ARG A 154 0.51 0.73 -18.28
N THR A 155 -0.46 1.64 -18.29
CA THR A 155 -0.23 3.04 -18.68
C THR A 155 0.75 3.76 -17.73
N ILE A 156 0.61 3.55 -16.43
CA ILE A 156 1.48 4.16 -15.44
C ILE A 156 2.87 3.50 -15.44
N HIS A 157 2.95 2.21 -15.76
CA HIS A 157 4.22 1.49 -15.87
C HIS A 157 5.16 2.09 -16.94
N GLU A 158 4.62 2.57 -18.07
CA GLU A 158 5.42 3.26 -19.08
C GLU A 158 6.12 4.51 -18.52
N HIS A 159 5.43 5.30 -17.70
CA HIS A 159 6.02 6.46 -17.03
C HIS A 159 7.06 6.06 -15.98
N TYR A 160 6.86 4.93 -15.32
CA TYR A 160 7.84 4.37 -14.39
C TYR A 160 9.13 3.95 -15.12
N LEU A 161 9.03 3.27 -16.27
CA LEU A 161 10.17 2.91 -17.11
C LEU A 161 10.93 4.15 -17.64
N GLN A 162 10.20 5.20 -18.03
CA GLN A 162 10.83 6.48 -18.40
C GLN A 162 11.62 7.06 -17.22
N GLY A 163 11.07 7.00 -16.01
CA GLY A 163 11.76 7.43 -14.80
C GLY A 163 13.02 6.60 -14.51
N LEU A 164 12.98 5.28 -14.66
CA LEU A 164 14.17 4.41 -14.53
C LEU A 164 15.27 4.85 -15.50
N ALA A 165 14.95 5.08 -16.76
CA ALA A 165 15.91 5.56 -17.75
C ALA A 165 16.49 6.93 -17.40
N GLU A 166 15.67 7.88 -16.91
CA GLU A 166 16.11 9.20 -16.42
C GLU A 166 17.08 9.10 -15.24
N GLY A 167 16.88 8.11 -14.35
CA GLY A 167 17.73 7.83 -13.19
C GLY A 167 18.97 6.99 -13.51
N GLY A 168 19.14 6.55 -14.77
CA GLY A 168 20.24 5.67 -15.18
C GLY A 168 20.09 4.21 -14.71
N HIS A 169 18.87 3.80 -14.36
CA HIS A 169 18.55 2.43 -13.96
C HIS A 169 18.16 1.58 -15.16
N ARG A 170 18.48 0.29 -15.12
CA ARG A 170 18.13 -0.65 -16.18
C ARG A 170 16.64 -1.03 -16.11
N PRO A 171 15.95 -1.21 -17.25
CA PRO A 171 14.53 -1.60 -17.28
C PRO A 171 14.24 -2.91 -16.53
N GLU A 172 15.20 -3.85 -16.53
CA GLU A 172 15.06 -5.15 -15.85
C GLU A 172 15.00 -5.04 -14.32
N THR A 173 15.38 -3.88 -13.76
CA THR A 173 15.22 -3.60 -12.34
C THR A 173 13.80 -3.20 -11.97
N ALA A 174 12.93 -3.02 -12.96
CA ALA A 174 11.53 -2.68 -12.74
C ALA A 174 10.84 -3.72 -11.85
N ARG A 175 10.10 -3.23 -10.88
CA ARG A 175 9.26 -4.05 -10.00
C ARG A 175 8.02 -3.27 -9.59
N VAL A 176 6.87 -3.92 -9.65
CA VAL A 176 5.60 -3.32 -9.27
C VAL A 176 4.90 -4.18 -8.22
N SER A 177 4.10 -3.54 -7.38
CA SER A 177 3.20 -4.17 -6.42
C SER A 177 1.98 -3.26 -6.25
N ASP A 178 0.88 -3.76 -5.74
CA ASP A 178 -0.29 -2.90 -5.48
C ASP A 178 -1.14 -3.46 -4.36
N LEU A 179 -1.90 -2.56 -3.73
CA LEU A 179 -3.05 -2.90 -2.91
C LEU A 179 -4.24 -3.15 -3.83
N LEU A 180 -4.62 -4.41 -3.97
CA LEU A 180 -5.80 -4.78 -4.73
C LEU A 180 -7.05 -4.59 -3.85
N PRO A 181 -8.05 -3.87 -4.34
CA PRO A 181 -9.30 -3.66 -3.61
C PRO A 181 -10.20 -4.90 -3.72
N ILE A 182 -9.75 -6.02 -3.15
CA ILE A 182 -10.44 -7.31 -3.19
C ILE A 182 -10.51 -7.87 -1.78
N ILE A 183 -11.70 -8.32 -1.37
CA ILE A 183 -11.94 -9.20 -0.23
C ILE A 183 -12.40 -10.54 -0.78
N LEU A 184 -11.87 -11.64 -0.26
CA LEU A 184 -12.24 -12.98 -0.67
C LEU A 184 -13.33 -13.54 0.25
N SER A 185 -14.30 -14.21 -0.34
CA SER A 185 -15.34 -14.98 0.38
C SER A 185 -15.80 -16.19 -0.42
N ARG A 186 -16.22 -17.24 0.28
CA ARG A 186 -16.87 -18.40 -0.33
C ARG A 186 -18.27 -18.08 -0.85
N ASP A 187 -18.94 -17.10 -0.24
CA ASP A 187 -20.24 -16.56 -0.66
C ASP A 187 -20.19 -15.03 -0.71
N PRO A 188 -19.76 -14.44 -1.84
CA PRO A 188 -19.65 -13.00 -2.01
C PRO A 188 -20.95 -12.23 -1.72
N GLU A 189 -22.12 -12.80 -2.06
CA GLU A 189 -23.39 -12.14 -1.81
C GLU A 189 -23.77 -12.12 -0.31
N ALA A 190 -23.49 -13.19 0.41
CA ALA A 190 -23.69 -13.22 1.86
C ALA A 190 -22.69 -12.29 2.57
N ALA A 191 -21.43 -12.29 2.13
CA ALA A 191 -20.39 -11.42 2.66
C ALA A 191 -20.73 -9.95 2.39
N TRP A 192 -21.21 -9.61 1.19
CA TRP A 192 -21.61 -8.23 0.85
C TRP A 192 -22.64 -7.66 1.82
N ARG A 193 -23.67 -8.44 2.20
CA ARG A 193 -24.69 -7.96 3.13
C ARG A 193 -24.14 -7.54 4.50
N ARG A 194 -22.97 -8.11 4.88
CA ARG A 194 -22.31 -7.85 6.17
C ARG A 194 -21.17 -6.86 6.06
N VAL A 195 -20.41 -6.90 4.97
CA VAL A 195 -19.22 -6.03 4.73
C VAL A 195 -19.62 -4.69 4.12
N GLY A 196 -20.67 -4.65 3.30
CA GLY A 196 -21.09 -3.46 2.55
C GLY A 196 -21.21 -2.18 3.39
N PRO A 197 -21.85 -2.19 4.58
CA PRO A 197 -21.92 -1.00 5.44
C PRO A 197 -20.55 -0.48 5.90
N HIS A 198 -19.61 -1.38 6.16
CA HIS A 198 -18.23 -1.03 6.56
C HIS A 198 -17.44 -0.47 5.39
N LEU A 199 -17.61 -1.07 4.21
CA LEU A 199 -17.04 -0.56 2.97
C LEU A 199 -17.56 0.84 2.66
N LEU A 200 -18.88 1.05 2.79
CA LEU A 200 -19.49 2.35 2.56
C LEU A 200 -18.91 3.43 3.47
N HIS A 201 -18.70 3.11 4.76
CA HIS A 201 -18.03 4.00 5.69
C HIS A 201 -16.62 4.35 5.22
N GLN A 202 -15.81 3.34 4.89
CA GLN A 202 -14.43 3.53 4.46
C GLN A 202 -14.34 4.38 3.18
N VAL A 203 -15.13 4.04 2.16
CA VAL A 203 -15.12 4.76 0.88
C VAL A 203 -15.53 6.22 1.08
N ASN A 204 -16.60 6.48 1.83
CA ASN A 204 -17.05 7.84 2.09
C ASN A 204 -16.01 8.63 2.91
N SER A 205 -15.35 8.00 3.89
CA SER A 205 -14.27 8.63 4.66
C SER A 205 -13.09 9.04 3.78
N TYR A 206 -12.64 8.18 2.86
CA TYR A 206 -11.59 8.51 1.89
C TYR A 206 -12.02 9.63 0.92
N ARG A 207 -13.23 9.57 0.37
CA ARG A 207 -13.76 10.59 -0.56
C ARG A 207 -13.85 11.96 0.10
N GLN A 208 -14.36 12.04 1.32
CA GLN A 208 -14.41 13.29 2.10
C GLN A 208 -13.00 13.78 2.44
N GLY A 209 -12.13 12.88 2.91
CA GLY A 209 -10.76 13.20 3.27
C GLY A 209 -9.94 13.78 2.11
N ALA A 210 -10.16 13.32 0.88
CA ALA A 210 -9.46 13.79 -0.30
C ALA A 210 -9.74 15.27 -0.62
N LEU A 211 -10.95 15.77 -0.33
CA LEU A 211 -11.34 17.15 -0.59
C LEU A 211 -11.28 18.07 0.63
N GLN A 212 -11.08 17.51 1.81
CA GLN A 212 -11.03 18.28 3.05
C GLN A 212 -9.91 19.35 2.99
N GLY A 213 -10.25 20.60 3.31
CA GLY A 213 -9.32 21.73 3.27
C GLY A 213 -8.96 22.22 1.86
N SER A 214 -9.61 21.74 0.80
CA SER A 214 -9.39 22.20 -0.59
C SER A 214 -10.18 23.46 -0.93
N GLY A 215 -11.16 23.86 -0.13
CA GLY A 215 -12.14 24.89 -0.46
C GLY A 215 -13.25 24.42 -1.41
N GLN A 216 -13.21 23.20 -1.88
CA GLN A 216 -14.28 22.59 -2.68
C GLN A 216 -15.35 21.99 -1.78
N ALA A 217 -16.60 21.99 -2.25
CA ALA A 217 -17.66 21.23 -1.58
C ALA A 217 -17.28 19.74 -1.53
N GLY A 218 -17.47 19.11 -0.39
CA GLY A 218 -17.28 17.65 -0.26
C GLY A 218 -18.21 16.90 -1.23
N PRO A 219 -17.81 15.72 -1.72
CA PRO A 219 -18.67 14.91 -2.56
C PRO A 219 -19.87 14.45 -1.74
N LEU A 220 -21.02 14.29 -2.40
CA LEU A 220 -22.17 13.67 -1.76
C LEU A 220 -21.77 12.26 -1.29
N PRO A 221 -22.16 11.87 -0.07
CA PRO A 221 -21.93 10.50 0.38
C PRO A 221 -22.58 9.49 -0.57
N LEU A 222 -21.82 8.43 -0.89
CA LEU A 222 -22.36 7.29 -1.61
C LEU A 222 -23.33 6.52 -0.72
N THR A 223 -24.23 5.77 -1.35
CA THR A 223 -25.13 4.80 -0.72
C THR A 223 -24.66 3.37 -1.00
N LEU A 224 -25.25 2.38 -0.33
CA LEU A 224 -24.97 0.97 -0.63
C LEU A 224 -25.37 0.57 -2.05
N GLU A 225 -26.39 1.22 -2.61
CA GLU A 225 -26.84 1.01 -3.99
C GLU A 225 -25.80 1.52 -4.98
N ASP A 226 -25.26 2.73 -4.74
CA ASP A 226 -24.19 3.30 -5.57
C ASP A 226 -22.96 2.40 -5.64
N LEU A 227 -22.58 1.76 -4.51
CA LEU A 227 -21.42 0.85 -4.46
C LEU A 227 -21.62 -0.43 -5.28
N ARG A 228 -22.85 -0.80 -5.57
CA ARG A 228 -23.19 -2.00 -6.37
C ARG A 228 -23.55 -1.68 -7.82
N ASP A 229 -23.67 -0.41 -8.18
CA ASP A 229 -23.99 -0.04 -9.55
C ASP A 229 -22.78 -0.29 -10.48
N PRO A 230 -22.88 -1.26 -11.40
CA PRO A 230 -21.77 -1.57 -12.32
C PRO A 230 -21.48 -0.43 -13.31
N ASN A 231 -22.41 0.54 -13.44
CA ASN A 231 -22.28 1.69 -14.34
C ASN A 231 -21.76 2.94 -13.63
N ALA A 232 -21.68 2.94 -12.31
CA ALA A 232 -21.12 4.06 -11.56
C ALA A 232 -19.62 4.14 -11.75
N GLU A 233 -19.16 5.10 -12.55
CA GLU A 233 -17.71 5.31 -12.81
C GLU A 233 -16.93 5.60 -11.52
N ASP A 234 -17.57 6.30 -10.58
CA ASP A 234 -16.99 6.71 -9.29
C ASP A 234 -16.74 5.54 -8.32
N THR A 235 -17.31 4.38 -8.56
CA THR A 235 -17.24 3.21 -7.66
C THR A 235 -16.49 2.03 -8.25
N ARG A 236 -16.16 2.06 -9.56
CA ARG A 236 -15.40 0.98 -10.20
C ARG A 236 -14.05 0.77 -9.53
N GLY A 237 -13.83 -0.45 -9.05
CA GLY A 237 -12.56 -0.87 -8.46
C GLY A 237 -12.32 -0.32 -7.05
N LEU A 238 -13.34 0.23 -6.37
CA LEU A 238 -13.20 0.66 -4.98
C LEU A 238 -13.03 -0.51 -4.03
N LEU A 239 -13.79 -1.59 -4.21
CA LEU A 239 -13.59 -2.89 -3.59
C LEU A 239 -14.53 -3.92 -4.21
N ASP A 240 -13.98 -5.07 -4.56
CA ASP A 240 -14.74 -6.23 -5.00
C ASP A 240 -14.74 -7.30 -3.89
N ILE A 241 -15.87 -7.99 -3.71
CA ILE A 241 -15.93 -9.22 -2.91
C ILE A 241 -16.07 -10.37 -3.89
N LEU A 242 -15.04 -11.23 -3.95
CA LEU A 242 -14.91 -12.25 -4.98
C LEU A 242 -14.65 -13.63 -4.37
N THR A 243 -14.98 -14.68 -5.13
CA THR A 243 -14.44 -16.00 -4.86
C THR A 243 -12.93 -16.04 -5.17
N PRO A 244 -12.15 -16.98 -4.63
CA PRO A 244 -10.74 -17.14 -5.02
C PRO A 244 -10.55 -17.35 -6.53
N GLU A 245 -11.46 -18.07 -7.19
CA GLU A 245 -11.43 -18.38 -8.60
C GLU A 245 -11.63 -17.09 -9.45
N ASP A 246 -12.66 -16.30 -9.15
CA ASP A 246 -12.93 -15.04 -9.85
C ASP A 246 -11.80 -14.01 -9.60
N ALA A 247 -11.30 -13.96 -8.38
CA ALA A 247 -10.16 -13.11 -8.04
C ALA A 247 -8.90 -13.51 -8.83
N ALA A 248 -8.63 -14.80 -8.97
CA ALA A 248 -7.49 -15.28 -9.74
C ALA A 248 -7.56 -14.87 -11.23
N VAL A 249 -8.75 -14.95 -11.84
CA VAL A 249 -8.97 -14.48 -13.23
C VAL A 249 -8.65 -12.98 -13.32
N ARG A 250 -9.26 -12.17 -12.45
CA ARG A 250 -9.08 -10.71 -12.44
C ARG A 250 -7.62 -10.31 -12.18
N ILE A 251 -6.94 -10.98 -11.26
CA ILE A 251 -5.54 -10.72 -10.95
C ILE A 251 -4.65 -11.02 -12.16
N LYS A 252 -4.85 -12.14 -12.83
CA LYS A 252 -4.08 -12.49 -14.03
C LYS A 252 -4.23 -11.44 -15.14
N GLU A 253 -5.44 -10.94 -15.35
CA GLU A 253 -5.69 -9.85 -16.32
C GLU A 253 -4.99 -8.54 -15.95
N LEU A 254 -5.03 -8.16 -14.65
CA LEU A 254 -4.40 -6.94 -14.16
C LEU A 254 -2.87 -7.00 -14.22
N THR A 255 -2.30 -8.17 -13.96
CA THR A 255 -0.83 -8.35 -13.80
C THR A 255 -0.12 -8.77 -15.08
N ASP A 256 -0.85 -9.14 -16.12
CA ASP A 256 -0.29 -9.63 -17.38
C ASP A 256 0.75 -8.68 -17.99
N GLY A 257 1.94 -9.22 -18.25
CA GLY A 257 3.07 -8.47 -18.82
C GLY A 257 3.76 -7.49 -17.86
N LEU A 258 3.39 -7.44 -16.57
CA LEU A 258 4.00 -6.54 -15.58
C LEU A 258 4.92 -7.31 -14.60
N PRO A 259 6.05 -6.71 -14.17
CA PRO A 259 7.02 -7.34 -13.26
C PRO A 259 6.51 -7.28 -11.80
N VAL A 260 5.40 -7.96 -11.51
CA VAL A 260 4.74 -7.95 -10.19
C VAL A 260 5.57 -8.72 -9.17
N ARG A 261 5.70 -8.15 -7.96
CA ARG A 261 6.39 -8.75 -6.82
C ARG A 261 5.44 -9.12 -5.67
N HIS A 262 4.56 -8.20 -5.31
CA HIS A 262 3.60 -8.40 -4.23
C HIS A 262 2.20 -8.02 -4.70
N LEU A 263 1.23 -8.82 -4.28
CA LEU A 263 -0.19 -8.51 -4.34
C LEU A 263 -0.64 -8.30 -2.90
N ILE A 264 -1.10 -7.10 -2.60
CA ILE A 264 -1.52 -6.71 -1.25
C ILE A 264 -3.04 -6.70 -1.22
N PHE A 265 -3.64 -7.22 -0.17
CA PHE A 265 -5.09 -7.30 0.02
C PHE A 265 -5.47 -6.64 1.34
N TRP A 266 -6.67 -6.08 1.40
CA TRP A 266 -7.25 -5.73 2.68
C TRP A 266 -7.51 -7.00 3.49
N ALA A 267 -6.77 -7.17 4.59
CA ALA A 267 -7.06 -8.26 5.53
C ALA A 267 -8.38 -8.01 6.25
N SER A 268 -8.64 -6.74 6.59
CA SER A 268 -9.84 -6.27 7.26
C SER A 268 -10.09 -4.82 6.89
N ILE A 269 -11.35 -4.41 6.89
CA ILE A 269 -11.77 -3.01 6.89
C ILE A 269 -12.48 -2.68 8.21
N ALA A 270 -12.55 -1.38 8.58
CA ALA A 270 -13.06 -0.95 9.88
C ALA A 270 -14.42 -1.57 10.21
N GLY A 271 -14.52 -2.29 11.33
CA GLY A 271 -15.74 -2.93 11.80
C GLY A 271 -16.14 -4.22 11.07
N MET A 272 -15.37 -4.70 10.10
CA MET A 272 -15.63 -5.99 9.43
C MET A 272 -15.70 -7.12 10.47
N PRO A 273 -16.72 -8.00 10.41
CA PRO A 273 -16.89 -9.10 11.35
C PRO A 273 -15.70 -10.07 11.37
N ASP A 274 -15.27 -10.49 12.55
CA ASP A 274 -14.06 -11.32 12.76
C ASP A 274 -14.09 -12.64 11.99
N ASP A 275 -15.24 -13.27 11.84
CA ASP A 275 -15.40 -14.51 11.07
C ASP A 275 -15.13 -14.31 9.57
N LEU A 276 -15.55 -13.16 9.01
CA LEU A 276 -15.26 -12.80 7.62
C LEU A 276 -13.79 -12.37 7.43
N VAL A 277 -13.21 -11.73 8.43
CA VAL A 277 -11.76 -11.44 8.43
C VAL A 277 -10.95 -12.74 8.42
N ALA A 278 -11.33 -13.72 9.27
CA ALA A 278 -10.67 -15.01 9.32
C ALA A 278 -10.82 -15.80 8.02
N GLU A 279 -12.02 -15.80 7.42
CA GLU A 279 -12.28 -16.42 6.12
C GLU A 279 -11.44 -15.77 5.01
N ASN A 280 -11.42 -14.45 4.94
CA ASN A 280 -10.66 -13.71 3.93
C ASN A 280 -9.16 -14.06 4.01
N ILE A 281 -8.58 -14.06 5.22
CA ILE A 281 -7.17 -14.42 5.42
C ILE A 281 -6.91 -15.87 5.00
N GLU A 282 -7.75 -16.81 5.40
CA GLU A 282 -7.63 -18.22 4.97
C GLU A 282 -7.64 -18.32 3.44
N LEU A 283 -8.58 -17.66 2.78
CA LEU A 283 -8.70 -17.72 1.33
C LEU A 283 -7.50 -17.08 0.61
N ILE A 284 -6.98 -15.95 1.13
CA ILE A 284 -5.79 -15.30 0.60
C ILE A 284 -4.55 -16.19 0.74
N THR A 285 -4.41 -16.90 1.87
CA THR A 285 -3.18 -17.65 2.16
C THR A 285 -3.21 -19.08 1.64
N GLU A 286 -4.39 -19.73 1.56
CA GLU A 286 -4.48 -21.16 1.26
C GLU A 286 -5.14 -21.45 -0.09
N LYS A 287 -6.11 -20.65 -0.54
CA LYS A 287 -6.91 -20.95 -1.73
C LYS A 287 -6.48 -20.17 -2.97
N LEU A 288 -6.14 -18.90 -2.80
CA LEU A 288 -5.75 -18.05 -3.93
C LEU A 288 -4.38 -18.40 -4.52
N PRO A 289 -3.30 -18.68 -3.75
CA PRO A 289 -1.96 -18.86 -4.32
C PRO A 289 -1.88 -20.00 -5.34
N PRO A 290 -2.46 -21.20 -5.13
CA PRO A 290 -2.43 -22.26 -6.12
C PRO A 290 -3.11 -21.90 -7.45
N LEU A 291 -4.10 -20.99 -7.40
CA LEU A 291 -4.82 -20.54 -8.60
C LEU A 291 -4.01 -19.51 -9.43
N LEU A 292 -3.03 -18.84 -8.80
CA LEU A 292 -2.15 -17.87 -9.45
C LEU A 292 -0.89 -18.49 -10.02
N GLU A 293 -0.48 -19.65 -9.53
CA GLU A 293 0.65 -20.40 -10.08
C GLU A 293 0.38 -20.83 -11.52
N PRO A 294 1.38 -20.79 -12.43
CA PRO A 294 1.22 -21.39 -13.75
C PRO A 294 0.95 -22.88 -13.60
N ALA A 295 0.02 -23.42 -14.40
CA ALA A 295 -0.24 -24.85 -14.43
C ALA A 295 1.08 -25.63 -14.60
N PRO A 296 1.30 -26.70 -13.85
CA PRO A 296 2.50 -27.53 -14.00
C PRO A 296 2.60 -27.99 -15.47
N ARG A 297 3.78 -27.75 -16.09
CA ARG A 297 4.07 -28.16 -17.47
C ARG A 297 4.21 -29.68 -17.57
#